data_aba6ce99ad3fc37bba5768e2322f97da
#
_entry.id   aba6ce99ad3fc37bba5768e2322f97da
#
_cell.length_a   1.000
_cell.length_b   1.000
_cell.length_c   1.000
_cell.angle_alpha   90.00
_cell.angle_beta   90.00
_cell.angle_gamma   90.00
#
_symmetry.space_group_name_H-M   'P 1'
#
loop_
_entity.id
_entity.type
_entity.pdbx_description
1 polymer ?
#
loop_
_entity_poly.entity_id
_entity_poly.type
_entity_poly.pdbx_seq_one_letter_code
_entity_poly.pdbx_strand_id
1 'polypeptide(L)'
;KGEWQKAMGYYDRAIKANPDDALLFTESDKIYESANVDAAARLKRLESNIKTVMKHDDAVMRLLSLYNVTGKYDKAIQIMHNRHFHLWEGGGQIHGIYADSHMLKGMTLLAKKNYQKAIQEFDLATQYPANLEVAPSYRGGYEAKAYYLAGEAYEGMKQAGKAQEFYQKAAEAKCPGGLKDLSYYQVKALQKVGKNAEASAALKKMEEN
;
A
#
# COMPACT_ATOMS: atom_id res chain seq x y z
N LYS A 1 -10.73 -19.95 -18.92
CA LYS A 1 -9.84 -19.04 -19.70
C LYS A 1 -10.60 -18.28 -20.81
N GLY A 2 -11.50 -18.94 -21.56
CA GLY A 2 -12.25 -18.32 -22.66
C GLY A 2 -13.21 -17.20 -22.25
N GLU A 3 -13.75 -17.22 -21.06
CA GLU A 3 -14.66 -16.18 -20.55
C GLU A 3 -13.96 -14.86 -20.26
N TRP A 4 -12.75 -14.87 -19.68
CA TRP A 4 -11.98 -13.65 -19.46
C TRP A 4 -11.60 -12.94 -20.75
N GLN A 5 -11.21 -13.68 -21.78
CA GLN A 5 -10.91 -13.10 -23.10
C GLN A 5 -12.13 -12.43 -23.71
N LYS A 6 -13.30 -13.08 -23.62
CA LYS A 6 -14.55 -12.46 -24.09
C LYS A 6 -14.88 -11.20 -23.30
N ALA A 7 -14.76 -11.22 -21.96
CA ALA A 7 -15.00 -10.07 -21.10
C ALA A 7 -14.07 -8.91 -21.46
N MET A 8 -12.76 -9.15 -21.60
CA MET A 8 -11.80 -8.14 -22.05
C MET A 8 -12.20 -7.53 -23.40
N GLY A 9 -12.58 -8.38 -24.37
CA GLY A 9 -13.03 -7.91 -25.68
C GLY A 9 -14.31 -7.06 -25.64
N TYR A 10 -15.23 -7.32 -24.71
CA TYR A 10 -16.41 -6.48 -24.50
C TYR A 10 -16.02 -5.11 -23.93
N TYR A 11 -15.16 -5.06 -22.93
CA TYR A 11 -14.69 -3.79 -22.37
C TYR A 11 -13.86 -2.98 -23.36
N ASP A 12 -13.02 -3.60 -24.19
CA ASP A 12 -12.27 -2.89 -25.22
C ASP A 12 -13.19 -2.25 -26.27
N ARG A 13 -14.28 -2.92 -26.64
CA ARG A 13 -15.31 -2.33 -27.51
C ARG A 13 -16.07 -1.20 -26.83
N ALA A 14 -16.42 -1.36 -25.55
CA ALA A 14 -17.09 -0.33 -24.78
C ALA A 14 -16.22 0.93 -24.64
N ILE A 15 -14.93 0.79 -24.33
CA ILE A 15 -13.98 1.91 -24.25
C ILE A 15 -13.81 2.57 -25.62
N LYS A 16 -13.76 1.79 -26.72
CA LYS A 16 -13.69 2.36 -28.06
C LYS A 16 -14.94 3.17 -28.43
N ALA A 17 -16.11 2.74 -27.97
CA ALA A 17 -17.37 3.43 -28.20
C ALA A 17 -17.51 4.67 -27.29
N ASN A 18 -17.02 4.62 -26.05
CA ASN A 18 -17.06 5.72 -25.11
C ASN A 18 -15.69 5.89 -24.40
N PRO A 19 -14.71 6.50 -25.08
CA PRO A 19 -13.33 6.61 -24.56
C PRO A 19 -13.19 7.60 -23.40
N ASP A 20 -14.21 8.39 -23.12
CA ASP A 20 -14.21 9.41 -22.08
C ASP A 20 -14.78 8.93 -20.73
N ASP A 21 -15.26 7.70 -20.66
CA ASP A 21 -15.82 7.10 -19.46
C ASP A 21 -14.73 6.44 -18.60
N ALA A 22 -14.38 7.09 -17.49
CA ALA A 22 -13.35 6.61 -16.57
C ALA A 22 -13.75 5.32 -15.85
N LEU A 23 -15.04 5.07 -15.62
CA LEU A 23 -15.50 3.84 -14.97
C LEU A 23 -15.23 2.60 -15.81
N LEU A 24 -15.30 2.71 -17.14
CA LEU A 24 -14.93 1.61 -18.03
C LEU A 24 -13.46 1.19 -17.85
N PHE A 25 -12.56 2.14 -17.54
CA PHE A 25 -11.16 1.81 -17.24
C PHE A 25 -11.02 1.11 -15.90
N THR A 26 -11.79 1.51 -14.88
CA THR A 26 -11.83 0.84 -13.58
C THR A 26 -12.28 -0.61 -13.73
N GLU A 27 -13.45 -0.82 -14.33
CA GLU A 27 -14.05 -2.15 -14.45
C GLU A 27 -13.23 -3.07 -15.37
N SER A 28 -12.76 -2.53 -16.50
CA SER A 28 -11.91 -3.32 -17.39
C SER A 28 -10.60 -3.73 -16.71
N ASP A 29 -9.96 -2.87 -15.93
CA ASP A 29 -8.72 -3.22 -15.25
C ASP A 29 -8.92 -4.35 -14.23
N LYS A 30 -10.05 -4.39 -13.52
CA LYS A 30 -10.43 -5.52 -12.65
C LYS A 30 -10.52 -6.84 -13.43
N ILE A 31 -11.09 -6.82 -14.63
CA ILE A 31 -11.18 -7.99 -15.51
C ILE A 31 -9.79 -8.42 -16.01
N TYR A 32 -8.95 -7.47 -16.43
CA TYR A 32 -7.58 -7.73 -16.86
C TYR A 32 -6.74 -8.32 -15.69
N GLU A 33 -6.91 -7.83 -14.48
CA GLU A 33 -6.29 -8.39 -13.27
C GLU A 33 -6.73 -9.84 -13.02
N SER A 34 -8.05 -10.09 -13.03
CA SER A 34 -8.61 -11.43 -12.84
C SER A 34 -8.19 -12.40 -13.95
N ALA A 35 -7.90 -11.90 -15.11
CA ALA A 35 -7.33 -12.66 -16.24
C ALA A 35 -5.82 -12.89 -16.13
N ASN A 36 -5.18 -12.44 -15.03
CA ASN A 36 -3.74 -12.49 -14.80
C ASN A 36 -2.92 -11.76 -15.87
N VAL A 37 -3.46 -10.68 -16.44
CA VAL A 37 -2.68 -9.82 -17.34
C VAL A 37 -1.60 -9.11 -16.54
N ASP A 38 -0.39 -9.08 -17.09
CA ASP A 38 0.77 -8.48 -16.49
C ASP A 38 0.53 -7.01 -16.05
N ALA A 39 1.00 -6.67 -14.86
CA ALA A 39 0.81 -5.35 -14.26
C ALA A 39 1.40 -4.21 -15.11
N ALA A 40 2.55 -4.42 -15.77
CA ALA A 40 3.14 -3.41 -16.63
C ALA A 40 2.32 -3.17 -17.91
N ALA A 41 1.70 -4.22 -18.46
CA ALA A 41 0.78 -4.09 -19.59
C ALA A 41 -0.51 -3.34 -19.19
N ARG A 42 -1.08 -3.66 -18.03
CA ARG A 42 -2.24 -2.97 -17.45
C ARG A 42 -1.91 -1.49 -17.17
N LEU A 43 -0.75 -1.22 -16.57
CA LEU A 43 -0.29 0.15 -16.33
C LEU A 43 -0.15 0.94 -17.63
N LYS A 44 0.49 0.38 -18.65
CA LYS A 44 0.63 1.04 -19.95
C LYS A 44 -0.74 1.42 -20.54
N ARG A 45 -1.74 0.55 -20.41
CA ARG A 45 -3.11 0.81 -20.87
C ARG A 45 -3.74 2.01 -20.15
N LEU A 46 -3.61 2.11 -18.81
CA LEU A 46 -4.12 3.25 -18.06
C LEU A 46 -3.31 4.53 -18.34
N GLU A 47 -1.97 4.46 -18.40
CA GLU A 47 -1.12 5.61 -18.75
C GLU A 47 -1.43 6.15 -20.17
N SER A 48 -1.75 5.28 -21.14
CA SER A 48 -2.13 5.71 -22.50
C SER A 48 -3.47 6.46 -22.54
N ASN A 49 -4.30 6.32 -21.51
CA ASN A 49 -5.61 6.96 -21.38
C ASN A 49 -5.67 7.87 -20.15
N ILE A 50 -4.52 8.41 -19.72
CA ILE A 50 -4.35 9.12 -18.46
C ILE A 50 -5.36 10.25 -18.26
N LYS A 51 -5.70 11.01 -19.32
CA LYS A 51 -6.67 12.11 -19.24
C LYS A 51 -8.05 11.64 -18.78
N THR A 52 -8.50 10.50 -19.27
CA THR A 52 -9.79 9.90 -18.89
C THR A 52 -9.68 9.28 -17.50
N VAL A 53 -8.64 8.49 -17.24
CA VAL A 53 -8.40 7.83 -15.95
C VAL A 53 -8.41 8.85 -14.80
N MET A 54 -7.80 10.00 -15.00
CA MET A 54 -7.74 11.07 -13.99
C MET A 54 -9.09 11.75 -13.71
N LYS A 55 -10.19 11.44 -14.44
CA LYS A 55 -11.51 12.02 -14.19
C LYS A 55 -12.25 11.37 -13.02
N HIS A 56 -11.85 10.17 -12.57
CA HIS A 56 -12.57 9.42 -11.54
C HIS A 56 -11.62 8.78 -10.52
N ASP A 57 -11.92 8.90 -9.23
CA ASP A 57 -11.04 8.44 -8.14
C ASP A 57 -10.78 6.94 -8.17
N ASP A 58 -11.77 6.10 -8.49
CA ASP A 58 -11.58 4.65 -8.59
C ASP A 58 -10.59 4.27 -9.70
N ALA A 59 -10.66 4.94 -10.85
CA ALA A 59 -9.73 4.71 -11.95
C ALA A 59 -8.31 5.17 -11.57
N VAL A 60 -8.21 6.30 -10.84
CA VAL A 60 -6.94 6.78 -10.29
C VAL A 60 -6.40 5.78 -9.27
N MET A 61 -7.20 5.25 -8.35
CA MET A 61 -6.75 4.25 -7.37
C MET A 61 -6.19 2.99 -8.05
N ARG A 62 -6.81 2.52 -9.15
CA ARG A 62 -6.26 1.41 -9.97
C ARG A 62 -4.89 1.76 -10.54
N LEU A 63 -4.73 2.97 -11.08
CA LEU A 63 -3.46 3.46 -11.61
C LEU A 63 -2.38 3.53 -10.52
N LEU A 64 -2.72 4.08 -9.34
CA LEU A 64 -1.79 4.19 -8.19
C LEU A 64 -1.33 2.82 -7.70
N SER A 65 -2.27 1.85 -7.58
CA SER A 65 -1.94 0.47 -7.21
C SER A 65 -0.96 -0.15 -8.21
N LEU A 66 -1.16 0.07 -9.51
CA LEU A 66 -0.25 -0.41 -10.56
C LEU A 66 1.11 0.30 -10.51
N TYR A 67 1.17 1.58 -10.15
CA TYR A 67 2.46 2.24 -9.90
C TYR A 67 3.20 1.58 -8.73
N ASN A 68 2.51 1.22 -7.65
CA ASN A 68 3.11 0.51 -6.51
C ASN A 68 3.66 -0.85 -6.93
N VAL A 69 2.87 -1.67 -7.61
CA VAL A 69 3.27 -3.00 -8.07
C VAL A 69 4.44 -2.96 -9.05
N THR A 70 4.54 -1.88 -9.85
CA THR A 70 5.61 -1.73 -10.85
C THR A 70 6.81 -0.91 -10.35
N GLY A 71 6.87 -0.59 -9.05
CA GLY A 71 7.99 0.13 -8.45
C GLY A 71 8.07 1.63 -8.77
N LYS A 72 7.00 2.21 -9.30
CA LYS A 72 6.93 3.64 -9.66
C LYS A 72 6.33 4.48 -8.52
N TYR A 73 6.79 4.26 -7.29
CA TYR A 73 6.23 4.85 -6.07
C TYR A 73 6.16 6.38 -6.10
N ASP A 74 7.19 7.04 -6.64
CA ASP A 74 7.23 8.52 -6.71
C ASP A 74 6.08 9.08 -7.56
N LYS A 75 5.68 8.40 -8.64
CA LYS A 75 4.52 8.81 -9.44
C LYS A 75 3.21 8.68 -8.67
N ALA A 76 3.04 7.58 -7.93
CA ALA A 76 1.87 7.37 -7.09
C ALA A 76 1.77 8.45 -6.00
N ILE A 77 2.86 8.70 -5.27
CA ILE A 77 2.95 9.71 -4.22
C ILE A 77 2.65 11.10 -4.78
N GLN A 78 3.24 11.46 -5.93
CA GLN A 78 3.01 12.76 -6.56
C GLN A 78 1.54 12.99 -6.91
N ILE A 79 0.84 12.00 -7.45
CA ILE A 79 -0.59 12.13 -7.76
C ILE A 79 -1.39 12.30 -6.49
N MET A 80 -1.14 11.47 -5.46
CA MET A 80 -1.86 11.55 -4.19
C MET A 80 -1.61 12.86 -3.46
N HIS A 81 -0.41 13.43 -3.55
CA HIS A 81 -0.09 14.72 -2.94
C HIS A 81 -0.84 15.89 -3.61
N ASN A 82 -1.08 15.82 -4.93
CA ASN A 82 -1.65 16.93 -5.72
C ASN A 82 -3.14 16.75 -6.02
N ARG A 83 -3.78 15.72 -5.49
CA ARG A 83 -5.20 15.41 -5.73
C ARG A 83 -5.97 15.38 -4.42
N HIS A 84 -7.16 15.97 -4.43
CA HIS A 84 -8.17 15.73 -3.41
C HIS A 84 -9.00 14.52 -3.81
N PHE A 85 -9.14 13.54 -2.91
CA PHE A 85 -9.97 12.36 -3.10
C PHE A 85 -11.26 12.53 -2.32
N HIS A 86 -12.38 12.20 -2.95
CA HIS A 86 -13.69 12.26 -2.31
C HIS A 86 -14.10 10.88 -1.82
N LEU A 87 -14.37 10.78 -0.51
CA LEU A 87 -14.91 9.56 0.07
C LEU A 87 -16.39 9.44 -0.25
N TRP A 88 -16.73 8.41 -0.96
CA TRP A 88 -18.04 7.83 -0.98
C TRP A 88 -17.96 6.36 -0.59
N GLU A 89 -19.07 5.67 -0.41
CA GLU A 89 -19.11 4.32 0.12
C GLU A 89 -18.09 3.39 -0.55
N GLY A 90 -17.06 2.99 0.20
CA GLY A 90 -15.93 2.17 -0.28
C GLY A 90 -14.58 2.90 -0.45
N GLY A 91 -14.53 4.22 -0.29
CA GLY A 91 -13.32 5.04 -0.56
C GLY A 91 -12.14 4.85 0.40
N GLY A 92 -12.24 4.05 1.45
CA GLY A 92 -11.16 3.83 2.43
C GLY A 92 -9.88 3.19 1.87
N GLN A 93 -9.91 2.67 0.65
CA GLN A 93 -8.77 2.02 0.01
C GLN A 93 -7.62 2.99 -0.32
N ILE A 94 -7.89 4.28 -0.53
CA ILE A 94 -6.87 5.26 -0.91
C ILE A 94 -5.78 5.39 0.16
N HIS A 95 -6.14 5.35 1.46
CA HIS A 95 -5.15 5.39 2.52
C HIS A 95 -4.23 4.16 2.48
N GLY A 96 -4.76 2.97 2.19
CA GLY A 96 -3.95 1.76 2.02
C GLY A 96 -2.94 1.92 0.88
N ILE A 97 -3.37 2.47 -0.26
CA ILE A 97 -2.48 2.73 -1.40
C ILE A 97 -1.40 3.76 -1.04
N TYR A 98 -1.77 4.81 -0.29
CA TYR A 98 -0.83 5.83 0.20
C TYR A 98 0.23 5.21 1.13
N ALA A 99 -0.22 4.48 2.14
CA ALA A 99 0.68 3.81 3.08
C ALA A 99 1.60 2.81 2.36
N ASP A 100 1.06 2.00 1.44
CA ASP A 100 1.86 1.07 0.63
C ASP A 100 2.90 1.79 -0.24
N SER A 101 2.55 2.93 -0.86
CA SER A 101 3.50 3.69 -1.68
C SER A 101 4.72 4.13 -0.87
N HIS A 102 4.49 4.72 0.30
CA HIS A 102 5.56 5.16 1.20
C HIS A 102 6.32 3.98 1.81
N MET A 103 5.61 2.92 2.20
CA MET A 103 6.21 1.70 2.76
C MET A 103 7.16 1.03 1.77
N LEU A 104 6.70 0.79 0.54
CA LEU A 104 7.49 0.14 -0.51
C LEU A 104 8.69 0.99 -0.94
N LYS A 105 8.52 2.32 -1.02
CA LYS A 105 9.62 3.25 -1.26
C LYS A 105 10.62 3.22 -0.11
N GLY A 106 10.16 3.26 1.14
CA GLY A 106 10.99 3.17 2.33
C GLY A 106 11.80 1.86 2.36
N MET A 107 11.17 0.71 2.07
CA MET A 107 11.84 -0.58 1.97
C MET A 107 12.92 -0.59 0.88
N THR A 108 12.64 0.02 -0.28
CA THR A 108 13.63 0.16 -1.36
C THR A 108 14.84 1.02 -0.92
N LEU A 109 14.59 2.09 -0.18
CA LEU A 109 15.64 2.95 0.37
C LEU A 109 16.45 2.24 1.47
N LEU A 110 15.78 1.47 2.33
CA LEU A 110 16.39 0.65 3.37
C LEU A 110 17.36 -0.38 2.76
N ALA A 111 16.91 -1.09 1.73
CA ALA A 111 17.74 -2.05 1.00
C ALA A 111 18.99 -1.40 0.36
N LYS A 112 18.86 -0.13 -0.06
CA LYS A 112 19.99 0.69 -0.57
C LYS A 112 20.82 1.35 0.55
N LYS A 113 20.55 1.05 1.82
CA LYS A 113 21.19 1.64 3.01
C LYS A 113 21.01 3.16 3.12
N ASN A 114 20.00 3.71 2.47
CA ASN A 114 19.63 5.12 2.61
C ASN A 114 18.68 5.27 3.81
N TYR A 115 19.21 4.98 4.98
CA TYR A 115 18.44 4.80 6.21
C TYR A 115 17.62 6.02 6.60
N GLN A 116 18.20 7.23 6.53
CA GLN A 116 17.52 8.44 6.93
C GLN A 116 16.27 8.72 6.08
N LYS A 117 16.39 8.54 4.75
CA LYS A 117 15.22 8.69 3.86
C LYS A 117 14.22 7.55 4.03
N ALA A 118 14.69 6.33 4.31
CA ALA A 118 13.80 5.20 4.58
C ALA A 118 12.91 5.48 5.81
N ILE A 119 13.49 6.01 6.90
CA ILE A 119 12.75 6.38 8.11
C ILE A 119 11.69 7.43 7.81
N GLN A 120 12.00 8.45 7.00
CA GLN A 120 11.04 9.48 6.59
C GLN A 120 9.85 8.87 5.83
N GLU A 121 10.11 7.95 4.92
CA GLU A 121 9.04 7.27 4.18
C GLU A 121 8.18 6.37 5.09
N PHE A 122 8.79 5.67 6.06
CA PHE A 122 8.04 4.88 7.03
C PHE A 122 7.18 5.74 7.96
N ASP A 123 7.65 6.92 8.35
CA ASP A 123 6.86 7.88 9.10
C ASP A 123 5.65 8.37 8.30
N LEU A 124 5.87 8.77 7.03
CA LEU A 124 4.80 9.17 6.12
C LEU A 124 3.75 8.07 5.93
N ALA A 125 4.15 6.80 5.87
CA ALA A 125 3.22 5.67 5.71
C ALA A 125 2.21 5.54 6.87
N THR A 126 2.47 6.15 8.04
CA THR A 126 1.57 6.14 9.20
C THR A 126 0.66 7.37 9.27
N GLN A 127 0.85 8.34 8.38
CA GLN A 127 0.08 9.59 8.38
C GLN A 127 -1.23 9.47 7.60
N TYR A 128 -2.17 10.36 7.93
CA TYR A 128 -3.49 10.46 7.32
C TYR A 128 -3.67 11.86 6.71
N PRO A 129 -3.17 12.11 5.49
CA PRO A 129 -3.29 13.40 4.85
C PRO A 129 -4.74 13.83 4.63
N ALA A 130 -5.06 15.08 4.95
CA ALA A 130 -6.44 15.59 4.91
C ALA A 130 -7.08 15.49 3.52
N ASN A 131 -6.29 15.61 2.45
CA ASN A 131 -6.77 15.53 1.06
C ASN A 131 -7.17 14.10 0.63
N LEU A 132 -6.92 13.10 1.45
CA LEU A 132 -7.39 11.73 1.23
C LEU A 132 -8.74 11.46 1.90
N GLU A 133 -9.24 12.37 2.75
CA GLU A 133 -10.51 12.28 3.50
C GLU A 133 -10.67 10.99 4.32
N VAL A 134 -9.59 10.33 4.73
CA VAL A 134 -9.62 9.11 5.53
C VAL A 134 -9.19 9.39 6.95
N ALA A 135 -10.01 8.99 7.93
CA ALA A 135 -9.68 9.08 9.34
C ALA A 135 -8.83 7.88 9.80
N PRO A 136 -7.98 8.06 10.84
CA PRO A 136 -7.25 6.96 11.46
C PRO A 136 -8.18 5.83 11.94
N SER A 137 -7.78 4.59 11.67
CA SER A 137 -8.52 3.43 12.14
C SER A 137 -8.31 3.21 13.64
N TYR A 138 -9.39 3.04 14.39
CA TYR A 138 -9.30 2.69 15.83
C TYR A 138 -8.66 1.30 16.06
N ARG A 139 -8.62 0.46 15.04
CA ARG A 139 -8.00 -0.88 15.07
C ARG A 139 -6.51 -0.87 14.81
N GLY A 140 -5.91 0.29 14.51
CA GLY A 140 -4.54 0.43 14.06
C GLY A 140 -4.41 0.30 12.54
N GLY A 141 -3.20 0.36 12.04
CA GLY A 141 -2.87 0.37 10.63
C GLY A 141 -1.47 -0.15 10.34
N TYR A 142 -0.68 0.64 9.67
CA TYR A 142 0.66 0.30 9.21
C TYR A 142 1.77 0.50 10.26
N GLU A 143 1.44 0.99 11.46
CA GLU A 143 2.40 1.45 12.48
C GLU A 143 3.37 0.35 12.90
N ALA A 144 2.89 -0.88 13.15
CA ALA A 144 3.75 -1.99 13.55
C ALA A 144 4.85 -2.27 12.52
N LYS A 145 4.49 -2.31 11.24
CA LYS A 145 5.42 -2.52 10.12
C LYS A 145 6.36 -1.34 9.94
N ALA A 146 5.82 -0.12 9.95
CA ALA A 146 6.58 1.12 9.77
C ALA A 146 7.64 1.28 10.89
N TYR A 147 7.24 1.14 12.14
CA TYR A 147 8.15 1.26 13.28
C TYR A 147 9.19 0.14 13.31
N TYR A 148 8.81 -1.09 13.00
CA TYR A 148 9.77 -2.18 12.92
C TYR A 148 10.86 -1.90 11.87
N LEU A 149 10.47 -1.49 10.66
CA LEU A 149 11.41 -1.17 9.57
C LEU A 149 12.25 0.09 9.86
N ALA A 150 11.68 1.08 10.55
CA ALA A 150 12.44 2.22 11.06
C ALA A 150 13.48 1.77 12.11
N GLY A 151 13.12 0.82 12.98
CA GLY A 151 14.05 0.19 13.93
C GLY A 151 15.23 -0.48 13.20
N GLU A 152 14.96 -1.25 12.13
CA GLU A 152 16.03 -1.84 11.28
C GLU A 152 16.92 -0.76 10.64
N ALA A 153 16.35 0.36 10.22
CA ALA A 153 17.13 1.48 9.67
C ALA A 153 18.04 2.11 10.74
N TYR A 154 17.56 2.34 11.96
CA TYR A 154 18.38 2.83 13.08
C TYR A 154 19.46 1.83 13.48
N GLU A 155 19.16 0.53 13.48
CA GLU A 155 20.15 -0.53 13.71
C GLU A 155 21.24 -0.48 12.62
N GLY A 156 20.88 -0.31 11.35
CA GLY A 156 21.81 -0.11 10.24
C GLY A 156 22.71 1.13 10.39
N MET A 157 22.22 2.18 11.03
CA MET A 157 22.98 3.38 11.40
C MET A 157 23.78 3.22 12.69
N LYS A 158 23.79 2.03 13.32
CA LYS A 158 24.43 1.74 14.62
C LYS A 158 23.87 2.61 15.77
N GLN A 159 22.63 3.03 15.70
CA GLN A 159 21.92 3.79 16.74
C GLN A 159 21.04 2.85 17.57
N ALA A 160 21.67 1.94 18.32
CA ALA A 160 21.02 0.86 19.05
C ALA A 160 19.88 1.34 19.99
N GLY A 161 20.07 2.47 20.69
CA GLY A 161 19.05 3.02 21.59
C GLY A 161 17.76 3.41 20.81
N LYS A 162 17.91 4.10 19.68
CA LYS A 162 16.76 4.45 18.83
C LYS A 162 16.13 3.20 18.20
N ALA A 163 16.94 2.25 17.74
CA ALA A 163 16.43 1.00 17.20
C ALA A 163 15.53 0.29 18.23
N GLN A 164 15.99 0.20 19.49
CA GLN A 164 15.21 -0.41 20.58
C GLN A 164 13.90 0.34 20.86
N GLU A 165 13.94 1.69 20.87
CA GLU A 165 12.74 2.52 21.02
C GLU A 165 11.70 2.22 19.92
N PHE A 166 12.14 2.13 18.66
CA PHE A 166 11.25 1.87 17.55
C PHE A 166 10.71 0.43 17.52
N TYR A 167 11.52 -0.56 17.92
CA TYR A 167 11.04 -1.92 18.11
C TYR A 167 10.00 -2.01 19.25
N GLN A 168 10.16 -1.24 20.31
CA GLN A 168 9.16 -1.17 21.38
C GLN A 168 7.85 -0.56 20.86
N LYS A 169 7.91 0.56 20.12
CA LYS A 169 6.72 1.15 19.45
C LYS A 169 6.02 0.15 18.53
N ALA A 170 6.78 -0.62 17.75
CA ALA A 170 6.23 -1.64 16.87
C ALA A 170 5.55 -2.79 17.63
N ALA A 171 6.14 -3.22 18.77
CA ALA A 171 5.58 -4.26 19.62
C ALA A 171 4.26 -3.83 20.29
N GLU A 172 4.12 -2.55 20.61
CA GLU A 172 2.95 -1.95 21.26
C GLU A 172 1.87 -1.45 20.28
N ALA A 173 2.19 -1.37 19.01
CA ALA A 173 1.27 -0.88 17.98
C ALA A 173 0.01 -1.74 17.90
N LYS A 174 -1.14 -1.11 17.69
CA LYS A 174 -2.37 -1.82 17.40
C LYS A 174 -2.29 -2.43 16.00
N CYS A 175 -2.64 -3.71 15.87
CA CYS A 175 -2.72 -4.39 14.59
C CYS A 175 -4.16 -4.77 14.29
N PRO A 176 -4.69 -4.39 13.12
CA PRO A 176 -6.03 -4.81 12.71
C PRO A 176 -6.06 -6.34 12.54
N GLY A 177 -7.08 -6.98 13.12
CA GLY A 177 -7.27 -8.43 12.94
C GLY A 177 -7.43 -8.78 11.46
N GLY A 178 -6.84 -9.90 11.04
CA GLY A 178 -6.93 -10.39 9.66
C GLY A 178 -5.86 -9.89 8.69
N LEU A 179 -5.06 -8.89 9.06
CA LEU A 179 -3.92 -8.44 8.24
C LEU A 179 -2.62 -9.11 8.71
N LYS A 180 -2.40 -10.34 8.26
CA LYS A 180 -1.27 -11.18 8.70
C LYS A 180 0.10 -10.52 8.51
N ASP A 181 0.30 -9.78 7.42
CA ASP A 181 1.57 -9.07 7.16
C ASP A 181 1.91 -8.06 8.27
N LEU A 182 0.95 -7.23 8.67
CA LEU A 182 1.17 -6.23 9.72
C LEU A 182 1.38 -6.88 11.09
N SER A 183 0.61 -7.91 11.43
CA SER A 183 0.75 -8.67 12.67
C SER A 183 2.10 -9.40 12.74
N TYR A 184 2.64 -9.87 11.63
CA TYR A 184 3.97 -10.49 11.56
C TYR A 184 5.08 -9.54 12.00
N TYR A 185 5.03 -8.26 11.60
CA TYR A 185 6.02 -7.28 12.04
C TYR A 185 5.93 -6.97 13.54
N GLN A 186 4.71 -7.02 14.11
CA GLN A 186 4.54 -6.92 15.57
C GLN A 186 5.21 -8.10 16.28
N VAL A 187 5.03 -9.33 15.79
CA VAL A 187 5.70 -10.52 16.34
C VAL A 187 7.22 -10.37 16.31
N LYS A 188 7.77 -9.95 15.16
CA LYS A 188 9.21 -9.70 15.04
C LYS A 188 9.70 -8.63 16.04
N ALA A 189 8.91 -7.58 16.24
CA ALA A 189 9.23 -6.53 17.19
C ALA A 189 9.23 -7.05 18.64
N LEU A 190 8.26 -7.86 19.02
CA LEU A 190 8.21 -8.53 20.33
C LEU A 190 9.48 -9.36 20.58
N GLN A 191 9.96 -10.08 19.58
CA GLN A 191 11.23 -10.82 19.66
C GLN A 191 12.44 -9.90 19.87
N LYS A 192 12.50 -8.78 19.10
CA LYS A 192 13.59 -7.78 19.24
C LYS A 192 13.65 -7.12 20.60
N VAL A 193 12.51 -6.97 21.29
CA VAL A 193 12.45 -6.41 22.64
C VAL A 193 12.48 -7.47 23.76
N GLY A 194 12.73 -8.73 23.43
CA GLY A 194 12.88 -9.84 24.40
C GLY A 194 11.57 -10.42 24.95
N LYS A 195 10.41 -10.02 24.41
CA LYS A 195 9.07 -10.51 24.81
C LYS A 195 8.71 -11.81 24.07
N ASN A 196 9.55 -12.83 24.19
CA ASN A 196 9.44 -14.08 23.40
C ASN A 196 8.15 -14.87 23.68
N ALA A 197 7.66 -14.87 24.92
CA ALA A 197 6.40 -15.56 25.26
C ALA A 197 5.20 -14.90 24.56
N GLU A 198 5.14 -13.56 24.54
CA GLU A 198 4.11 -12.80 23.87
C GLU A 198 4.20 -12.99 22.33
N ALA A 199 5.42 -13.00 21.78
CA ALA A 199 5.66 -13.27 20.36
C ALA A 199 5.14 -14.66 19.94
N SER A 200 5.43 -15.70 20.74
CA SER A 200 4.96 -17.07 20.48
C SER A 200 3.44 -17.18 20.53
N ALA A 201 2.81 -16.54 21.51
CA ALA A 201 1.35 -16.51 21.63
C ALA A 201 0.69 -15.78 20.45
N ALA A 202 1.26 -14.64 20.03
CA ALA A 202 0.76 -13.89 18.87
C ALA A 202 0.91 -14.70 17.56
N LEU A 203 2.04 -15.40 17.37
CA LEU A 203 2.28 -16.23 16.20
C LEU A 203 1.24 -17.38 16.11
N LYS A 204 1.02 -18.08 17.22
CA LYS A 204 0.00 -19.15 17.29
C LYS A 204 -1.39 -18.65 16.89
N LYS A 205 -1.78 -17.48 17.39
CA LYS A 205 -3.06 -16.85 17.03
C LYS A 205 -3.15 -16.49 15.54
N MET A 206 -2.02 -16.16 14.89
CA MET A 206 -2.00 -15.92 13.44
C MET A 206 -2.15 -17.19 12.60
N GLU A 207 -1.72 -18.35 13.12
CA GLU A 207 -1.85 -19.65 12.45
C GLU A 207 -3.29 -20.20 12.53
N GLU A 208 -4.02 -19.86 13.60
CA GLU A 208 -5.39 -20.30 13.86
C GLU A 208 -6.47 -19.53 13.07
N ASN A 209 -6.12 -18.36 12.46
CA ASN A 209 -7.01 -17.51 11.66
C ASN A 209 -6.64 -17.56 10.16
#